data_1fa966078c172b1ac4c6b0dad422171d
#
_entry.id   1fa966078c172b1ac4c6b0dad422171d
#
_cell.length_a   1.000
_cell.length_b   1.000
_cell.length_c   1.000
_cell.angle_alpha   90.00
_cell.angle_beta   90.00
_cell.angle_gamma   90.00
#
_symmetry.space_group_name_H-M   'P 1'
#
loop_
_entity.id
_entity.type
_entity.pdbx_description
1 polymer ?
#
loop_
_entity_poly.entity_id
_entity_poly.type
_entity_poly.pdbx_seq_one_letter_code
_entity_poly.pdbx_strand_id
1 'polypeptide(L)'
;GIGPAIETGFYYDVDLGDRTLVEADLKKIEEKMIELAREKQPFVRKDISKAEAMATYTEKGDQYKCELIRDLEDGTITFYTTGSFTDLCRGPHLRDTSVIKAVKLTSIAGAYWRGNEKNKMLTRIYGVTFPKKSLLDEYLAMMEEAKKRDHRKIGKEMELFTFSQRVGAGLPM
;
A
#
# COMPACT_ATOMS: atom_id res chain seq x y z
N GLY A 1 6.25 -7.20 5.25
CA GLY A 1 5.69 -5.84 5.21
C GLY A 1 4.30 -5.72 5.81
N ILE A 2 3.73 -4.54 5.74
CA ILE A 2 2.36 -4.23 6.18
C ILE A 2 1.62 -3.58 5.01
N GLY A 3 0.35 -3.92 4.83
CA GLY A 3 -0.49 -3.40 3.75
C GLY A 3 -1.93 -3.14 4.18
N PRO A 4 -2.21 -2.10 4.99
CA PRO A 4 -3.57 -1.77 5.37
C PRO A 4 -4.34 -1.11 4.22
N ALA A 5 -5.66 -1.26 4.26
CA ALA A 5 -6.56 -0.39 3.52
C ALA A 5 -6.58 1.00 4.17
N ILE A 6 -6.68 2.03 3.34
CA ILE A 6 -6.83 3.43 3.74
C ILE A 6 -8.06 4.03 3.04
N GLU A 7 -8.49 5.22 3.44
CA GLU A 7 -9.67 5.88 2.89
C GLU A 7 -9.65 5.99 1.35
N THR A 8 -8.50 6.26 0.77
CA THR A 8 -8.32 6.45 -0.68
C THR A 8 -7.68 5.27 -1.40
N GLY A 9 -7.78 4.04 -0.84
CA GLY A 9 -7.20 2.85 -1.46
C GLY A 9 -6.44 1.96 -0.47
N PHE A 10 -5.22 1.61 -0.81
CA PHE A 10 -4.34 0.81 0.04
C PHE A 10 -2.88 1.23 -0.14
N TYR A 11 -2.04 0.84 0.79
CA TYR A 11 -0.60 0.83 0.56
C TYR A 11 0.01 -0.50 1.02
N TYR A 12 1.22 -0.77 0.57
CA TYR A 12 2.00 -1.91 1.02
C TYR A 12 3.46 -1.52 1.20
N ASP A 13 4.00 -1.79 2.39
CA ASP A 13 5.40 -1.53 2.72
C ASP A 13 6.24 -2.77 2.46
N VAL A 14 7.27 -2.64 1.64
CA VAL A 14 8.15 -3.73 1.22
C VAL A 14 9.60 -3.38 1.53
N ASP A 15 10.32 -4.32 2.11
CA ASP A 15 11.77 -4.24 2.20
C ASP A 15 12.38 -4.90 0.94
N LEU A 16 12.98 -4.09 0.11
CA LEU A 16 13.60 -4.55 -1.14
C LEU A 16 15.11 -4.77 -1.01
N GLY A 17 15.68 -4.59 0.20
CA GLY A 17 17.13 -4.57 0.39
C GLY A 17 17.75 -3.42 -0.41
N ASP A 18 18.70 -3.76 -1.29
CA ASP A 18 19.42 -2.80 -2.13
C ASP A 18 18.72 -2.52 -3.48
N ARG A 19 17.56 -3.15 -3.74
CA ARG A 19 16.81 -2.95 -4.98
C ARG A 19 15.88 -1.76 -4.86
N THR A 20 15.72 -1.03 -5.96
CA THR A 20 14.81 0.10 -6.08
C THR A 20 13.72 -0.21 -7.09
N LEU A 21 12.48 0.11 -6.77
CA LEU A 21 11.37 0.08 -7.72
C LEU A 21 11.34 1.38 -8.52
N VAL A 22 11.07 1.23 -9.80
CA VAL A 22 10.78 2.33 -10.72
C VAL A 22 9.33 2.27 -11.21
N GLU A 23 8.81 3.38 -11.75
CA GLU A 23 7.42 3.42 -12.24
C GLU A 23 7.11 2.35 -13.29
N ALA A 24 8.10 1.96 -14.10
CA ALA A 24 7.94 0.89 -15.08
C ALA A 24 7.62 -0.48 -14.44
N ASP A 25 8.08 -0.70 -13.21
CA ASP A 25 7.82 -1.95 -12.48
C ASP A 25 6.39 -1.99 -11.95
N LEU A 26 5.79 -0.82 -11.62
CA LEU A 26 4.40 -0.74 -11.16
C LEU A 26 3.45 -1.36 -12.17
N LYS A 27 3.65 -1.08 -13.46
CA LYS A 27 2.82 -1.64 -14.53
C LYS A 27 2.87 -3.16 -14.57
N LYS A 28 4.07 -3.74 -14.45
CA LYS A 28 4.24 -5.21 -14.40
C LYS A 28 3.55 -5.82 -13.18
N ILE A 29 3.64 -5.13 -12.04
CA ILE A 29 2.97 -5.56 -10.79
C ILE A 29 1.45 -5.51 -10.98
N GLU A 30 0.90 -4.42 -11.55
CA GLU A 30 -0.53 -4.29 -11.86
C GLU A 30 -1.03 -5.43 -12.75
N GLU A 31 -0.31 -5.73 -13.83
CA GLU A 31 -0.62 -6.83 -14.76
C GLU A 31 -0.67 -8.17 -14.02
N LYS A 32 0.33 -8.43 -13.16
CA LYS A 32 0.37 -9.65 -12.35
C LYS A 32 -0.74 -9.72 -11.30
N MET A 33 -1.08 -8.59 -10.68
CA MET A 33 -2.21 -8.53 -9.73
C MET A 33 -3.54 -8.86 -10.43
N ILE A 34 -3.77 -8.37 -11.63
CA ILE A 34 -4.98 -8.68 -12.41
C ILE A 34 -4.98 -10.14 -12.88
N GLU A 35 -3.83 -10.69 -13.27
CA GLU A 35 -3.71 -12.11 -13.60
C GLU A 35 -4.13 -12.99 -12.41
N LEU A 36 -3.55 -12.76 -11.23
CA LEU A 36 -3.87 -13.47 -10.00
C LEU A 36 -5.36 -13.29 -9.61
N ALA A 37 -5.92 -12.10 -9.79
CA ALA A 37 -7.33 -11.84 -9.51
C ALA A 37 -8.27 -12.70 -10.39
N ARG A 38 -7.88 -12.97 -11.63
CA ARG A 38 -8.66 -13.83 -12.55
C ARG A 38 -8.70 -15.29 -12.16
N GLU A 39 -7.75 -15.75 -11.35
CA GLU A 39 -7.71 -17.13 -10.84
C GLU A 39 -8.84 -17.41 -9.83
N LYS A 40 -9.53 -16.38 -9.34
CA LYS A 40 -10.68 -16.49 -8.42
C LYS A 40 -10.34 -17.26 -7.13
N GLN A 41 -9.14 -17.07 -6.63
CA GLN A 41 -8.66 -17.78 -5.45
C GLN A 41 -9.39 -17.31 -4.19
N PRO A 42 -9.86 -18.24 -3.33
CA PRO A 42 -10.51 -17.89 -2.08
C PRO A 42 -9.49 -17.34 -1.07
N PHE A 43 -9.96 -16.48 -0.18
CA PHE A 43 -9.24 -16.10 1.04
C PHE A 43 -9.64 -17.04 2.17
N VAL A 44 -8.71 -17.89 2.59
CA VAL A 44 -8.93 -18.85 3.66
C VAL A 44 -8.35 -18.32 4.96
N ARG A 45 -9.22 -18.10 5.95
CA ARG A 45 -8.83 -17.68 7.30
C ARG A 45 -8.41 -18.89 8.13
N LYS A 46 -7.31 -18.75 8.88
CA LYS A 46 -6.86 -19.69 9.90
C LYS A 46 -6.55 -18.91 11.18
N ASP A 47 -7.19 -19.27 12.27
CA ASP A 47 -6.78 -18.81 13.60
C ASP A 47 -5.55 -19.60 14.05
N ILE A 48 -4.56 -18.93 14.62
CA ILE A 48 -3.25 -19.51 14.93
C ILE A 48 -2.77 -19.00 16.29
N SER A 49 -2.05 -19.83 17.02
CA SER A 49 -1.43 -19.42 18.29
C SER A 49 -0.25 -18.46 18.06
N LYS A 50 0.03 -17.63 19.05
CA LYS A 50 1.17 -16.71 19.00
C LYS A 50 2.50 -17.45 18.80
N ALA A 51 2.66 -18.61 19.45
CA ALA A 51 3.86 -19.43 19.31
C ALA A 51 4.06 -19.96 17.90
N GLU A 52 3.00 -20.48 17.27
CA GLU A 52 3.04 -20.99 15.89
C GLU A 52 3.27 -19.84 14.89
N ALA A 53 2.64 -18.69 15.10
CA ALA A 53 2.85 -17.51 14.27
C ALA A 53 4.31 -17.01 14.34
N MET A 54 4.87 -16.92 15.55
CA MET A 54 6.28 -16.54 15.75
C MET A 54 7.24 -17.53 15.08
N ALA A 55 7.02 -18.83 15.23
CA ALA A 55 7.84 -19.86 14.60
C ALA A 55 7.84 -19.71 13.07
N THR A 56 6.65 -19.54 12.48
CA THR A 56 6.47 -19.38 11.02
C THR A 56 7.24 -18.19 10.46
N TYR A 57 7.16 -17.01 11.11
CA TYR A 57 7.84 -15.83 10.60
C TYR A 57 9.32 -15.75 10.97
N THR A 58 9.73 -16.41 12.03
CA THR A 58 11.16 -16.61 12.35
C THR A 58 11.83 -17.48 11.28
N GLU A 59 11.20 -18.58 10.88
CA GLU A 59 11.68 -19.46 9.80
C GLU A 59 11.76 -18.71 8.45
N LYS A 60 10.76 -17.87 8.15
CA LYS A 60 10.76 -17.01 6.95
C LYS A 60 11.76 -15.85 7.01
N GLY A 61 12.37 -15.57 8.17
CA GLY A 61 13.28 -14.44 8.36
C GLY A 61 12.60 -13.06 8.32
N ASP A 62 11.26 -12.98 8.47
CA ASP A 62 10.52 -11.72 8.46
C ASP A 62 10.48 -11.09 9.85
N GLN A 63 11.51 -10.28 10.13
CA GLN A 63 11.66 -9.57 11.40
C GLN A 63 10.49 -8.61 11.66
N TYR A 64 9.95 -7.96 10.63
CA TYR A 64 8.83 -7.01 10.76
C TYR A 64 7.56 -7.69 11.26
N LYS A 65 7.24 -8.88 10.73
CA LYS A 65 6.10 -9.67 11.21
C LYS A 65 6.33 -10.21 12.62
N CYS A 66 7.55 -10.64 12.93
CA CYS A 66 7.89 -11.05 14.29
C CYS A 66 7.69 -9.93 15.32
N GLU A 67 8.08 -8.70 14.99
CA GLU A 67 7.83 -7.53 15.86
C GLU A 67 6.34 -7.26 16.06
N LEU A 68 5.54 -7.35 14.98
CA LEU A 68 4.09 -7.17 15.08
C LEU A 68 3.44 -8.23 15.95
N ILE A 69 3.83 -9.51 15.78
CA ILE A 69 3.26 -10.62 16.54
C ILE A 69 3.59 -10.48 18.03
N ARG A 70 4.77 -9.96 18.39
CA ARG A 70 5.12 -9.71 19.80
C ARG A 70 4.14 -8.79 20.52
N ASP A 71 3.63 -7.79 19.79
CA ASP A 71 2.70 -6.80 20.32
C ASP A 71 1.23 -7.27 20.34
N LEU A 72 0.92 -8.41 19.69
CA LEU A 72 -0.43 -8.97 19.64
C LEU A 72 -0.70 -9.88 20.86
N GLU A 73 -1.95 -9.90 21.30
CA GLU A 73 -2.43 -10.86 22.31
C GLU A 73 -2.63 -12.24 21.69
N ASP A 74 -2.33 -13.29 22.46
CA ASP A 74 -2.61 -14.67 22.03
C ASP A 74 -4.12 -14.89 21.89
N GLY A 75 -4.51 -15.70 20.91
CA GLY A 75 -5.91 -15.95 20.57
C GLY A 75 -6.56 -14.90 19.63
N THR A 76 -5.85 -13.82 19.28
CA THR A 76 -6.33 -12.81 18.33
C THR A 76 -5.64 -12.86 16.97
N ILE A 77 -4.72 -13.81 16.80
CA ILE A 77 -3.83 -13.88 15.64
C ILE A 77 -4.48 -14.73 14.56
N THR A 78 -4.58 -14.14 13.37
CA THR A 78 -5.17 -14.80 12.21
C THR A 78 -4.26 -14.71 11.00
N PHE A 79 -4.21 -15.80 10.24
CA PHE A 79 -3.59 -15.87 8.92
C PHE A 79 -4.67 -15.94 7.85
N TYR A 80 -4.37 -15.31 6.73
CA TYR A 80 -5.16 -15.46 5.51
C TYR A 80 -4.29 -16.04 4.41
N THR A 81 -4.78 -17.10 3.78
CA THR A 81 -4.12 -17.76 2.65
C THR A 81 -4.93 -17.54 1.39
N THR A 82 -4.27 -17.13 0.33
CA THR A 82 -4.82 -17.07 -1.03
C THR A 82 -3.82 -17.69 -1.99
N GLY A 83 -4.21 -18.76 -2.66
CA GLY A 83 -3.29 -19.57 -3.45
C GLY A 83 -2.08 -20.06 -2.62
N SER A 84 -0.89 -19.75 -3.08
CA SER A 84 0.36 -20.08 -2.39
C SER A 84 0.82 -19.02 -1.37
N PHE A 85 0.11 -17.90 -1.26
CA PHE A 85 0.49 -16.80 -0.39
C PHE A 85 -0.27 -16.82 0.92
N THR A 86 0.45 -16.79 2.03
CA THR A 86 -0.12 -16.71 3.39
C THR A 86 0.49 -15.54 4.13
N ASP A 87 -0.36 -14.69 4.70
CA ASP A 87 0.08 -13.54 5.48
C ASP A 87 -0.71 -13.35 6.77
N LEU A 88 -0.06 -12.67 7.73
CA LEU A 88 -0.67 -12.21 8.97
C LEU A 88 -1.64 -11.07 8.66
N CYS A 89 -2.91 -11.24 8.95
CA CYS A 89 -3.90 -10.21 8.74
C CYS A 89 -5.08 -10.38 9.70
N ARG A 90 -5.58 -9.25 10.22
CA ARG A 90 -6.76 -9.24 11.07
C ARG A 90 -8.05 -9.49 10.28
N GLY A 91 -8.06 -9.17 8.99
CA GLY A 91 -9.28 -9.16 8.18
C GLY A 91 -10.23 -7.99 8.52
N PRO A 92 -11.46 -8.04 8.03
CA PRO A 92 -11.98 -9.06 7.11
C PRO A 92 -11.39 -8.97 5.71
N HIS A 93 -11.49 -10.07 4.97
CA HIS A 93 -11.14 -10.15 3.55
C HIS A 93 -12.36 -10.43 2.69
N LEU A 94 -12.22 -10.20 1.39
CA LEU A 94 -13.18 -10.64 0.39
C LEU A 94 -13.28 -12.17 0.40
N ARG A 95 -14.38 -12.71 -0.11
CA ARG A 95 -14.57 -14.15 -0.27
C ARG A 95 -13.49 -14.77 -1.15
N ASP A 96 -13.20 -14.11 -2.27
CA ASP A 96 -12.22 -14.52 -3.25
C ASP A 96 -11.70 -13.32 -4.07
N THR A 97 -10.68 -13.54 -4.88
CA THR A 97 -10.05 -12.48 -5.68
C THR A 97 -10.87 -12.03 -6.89
N SER A 98 -11.98 -12.71 -7.22
CA SER A 98 -12.77 -12.44 -8.43
C SER A 98 -13.45 -11.07 -8.47
N VAL A 99 -13.62 -10.44 -7.32
CA VAL A 99 -14.21 -9.10 -7.17
C VAL A 99 -13.27 -8.02 -7.70
N ILE A 100 -11.96 -8.25 -7.66
CA ILE A 100 -10.95 -7.31 -8.13
C ILE A 100 -10.90 -7.33 -9.66
N LYS A 101 -11.42 -6.28 -10.29
CA LYS A 101 -11.47 -6.18 -11.76
C LYS A 101 -10.52 -5.15 -12.33
N ALA A 102 -10.16 -4.17 -11.52
CA ALA A 102 -9.28 -3.09 -11.93
C ALA A 102 -8.37 -2.69 -10.77
N VAL A 103 -7.09 -2.54 -11.06
CA VAL A 103 -6.04 -2.14 -10.11
C VAL A 103 -5.23 -1.03 -10.74
N LYS A 104 -4.87 -0.04 -9.95
CA LYS A 104 -3.89 0.98 -10.31
C LYS A 104 -2.95 1.23 -9.15
N LEU A 105 -1.66 1.09 -9.38
CA LEU A 105 -0.62 1.53 -8.45
C LEU A 105 -0.31 3.00 -8.75
N THR A 106 -0.48 3.85 -7.77
CA THR A 106 -0.52 5.30 -7.98
C THR A 106 0.80 6.00 -7.72
N SER A 107 1.58 5.48 -6.77
CA SER A 107 2.87 6.08 -6.41
C SER A 107 3.76 5.16 -5.59
N ILE A 108 5.05 5.51 -5.56
CA ILE A 108 6.07 4.91 -4.70
C ILE A 108 6.59 6.01 -3.78
N ALA A 109 6.78 5.69 -2.51
CA ALA A 109 7.37 6.59 -1.51
C ALA A 109 8.26 5.83 -0.55
N GLY A 110 9.18 6.53 0.12
CA GLY A 110 9.88 6.01 1.29
C GLY A 110 9.01 6.14 2.54
N ALA A 111 9.02 5.13 3.40
CA ALA A 111 8.33 5.17 4.68
C ALA A 111 9.17 4.48 5.75
N TYR A 112 9.45 5.16 6.85
CA TYR A 112 10.16 4.54 7.97
C TYR A 112 9.28 3.51 8.67
N TRP A 113 9.86 2.36 8.99
CA TRP A 113 9.16 1.31 9.74
C TRP A 113 8.57 1.89 11.03
N ARG A 114 7.27 1.68 11.25
CA ARG A 114 6.49 2.22 12.37
C ARG A 114 6.53 3.75 12.48
N GLY A 115 6.82 4.47 11.41
CA GLY A 115 6.89 5.93 11.41
C GLY A 115 8.07 6.52 12.20
N ASN A 116 9.02 5.71 12.58
CA ASN A 116 10.19 6.15 13.34
C ASN A 116 11.40 6.29 12.39
N GLU A 117 11.94 7.51 12.28
CA GLU A 117 13.08 7.83 11.41
C GLU A 117 14.38 7.07 11.74
N LYS A 118 14.50 6.53 12.98
CA LYS A 118 15.63 5.69 13.39
C LYS A 118 15.55 4.27 12.84
N ASN A 119 14.38 3.86 12.38
CA ASN A 119 14.17 2.54 11.81
C ASN A 119 14.49 2.55 10.31
N LYS A 120 14.61 1.35 9.74
CA LYS A 120 14.85 1.19 8.31
C LYS A 120 13.74 1.82 7.49
N MET A 121 14.12 2.53 6.44
CA MET A 121 13.20 3.05 5.45
C MET A 121 12.80 1.93 4.49
N LEU A 122 11.51 1.69 4.36
CA LEU A 122 10.90 0.74 3.46
C LEU A 122 10.38 1.44 2.21
N THR A 123 10.15 0.67 1.16
CA THR A 123 9.47 1.14 -0.04
C THR A 123 7.98 0.97 0.14
N ARG A 124 7.24 2.07 0.14
CA ARG A 124 5.77 2.10 0.22
C ARG A 124 5.18 2.25 -1.17
N ILE A 125 4.32 1.32 -1.54
CA ILE A 125 3.59 1.33 -2.81
C ILE A 125 2.14 1.66 -2.49
N TYR A 126 1.60 2.72 -3.11
CA TYR A 126 0.19 3.07 -3.01
C TYR A 126 -0.59 2.55 -4.20
N GLY A 127 -1.83 2.17 -3.97
CA GLY A 127 -2.70 1.71 -5.03
C GLY A 127 -4.18 1.82 -4.70
N VAL A 128 -4.99 1.67 -5.74
CA VAL A 128 -6.45 1.62 -5.66
C VAL A 128 -6.97 0.40 -6.42
N THR A 129 -8.09 -0.13 -5.96
CA THR A 129 -8.77 -1.24 -6.64
C THR A 129 -10.25 -0.92 -6.81
N PHE A 130 -10.83 -1.38 -7.92
CA PHE A 130 -12.24 -1.19 -8.21
C PHE A 130 -12.88 -2.48 -8.75
N PRO A 131 -14.18 -2.70 -8.48
CA PRO A 131 -14.92 -3.86 -9.01
C PRO A 131 -15.26 -3.74 -10.49
N LYS A 132 -15.01 -2.57 -11.12
CA LYS A 132 -15.22 -2.30 -12.54
C LYS A 132 -14.14 -1.36 -13.06
N LYS A 133 -13.70 -1.59 -14.30
CA LYS A 133 -12.71 -0.73 -14.94
C LYS A 133 -13.23 0.70 -15.14
N SER A 134 -14.51 0.88 -15.52
CA SER A 134 -15.11 2.20 -15.69
C SER A 134 -15.00 3.08 -14.44
N LEU A 135 -15.20 2.48 -13.24
CA LEU A 135 -15.07 3.20 -11.98
C LEU A 135 -13.62 3.63 -11.70
N LEU A 136 -12.66 2.81 -12.08
CA LEU A 136 -11.24 3.19 -11.99
C LEU A 136 -10.94 4.35 -12.96
N ASP A 137 -11.42 4.27 -14.20
CA ASP A 137 -11.18 5.30 -15.21
C ASP A 137 -11.80 6.64 -14.79
N GLU A 138 -13.03 6.64 -14.24
CA GLU A 138 -13.69 7.81 -13.66
C GLU A 138 -12.88 8.40 -12.48
N TYR A 139 -12.41 7.55 -11.59
CA TYR A 139 -11.59 7.96 -10.45
C TYR A 139 -10.28 8.61 -10.92
N LEU A 140 -9.59 8.01 -11.88
CA LEU A 140 -8.33 8.56 -12.42
C LEU A 140 -8.56 9.89 -13.13
N ALA A 141 -9.65 10.03 -13.89
CA ALA A 141 -10.03 11.30 -14.53
C ALA A 141 -10.29 12.39 -13.49
N MET A 142 -11.04 12.08 -12.44
CA MET A 142 -11.28 13.00 -11.32
C MET A 142 -9.97 13.43 -10.63
N MET A 143 -9.05 12.49 -10.37
CA MET A 143 -7.76 12.78 -9.75
C MET A 143 -6.88 13.66 -10.65
N GLU A 144 -6.91 13.44 -11.97
CA GLU A 144 -6.18 14.24 -12.93
C GLU A 144 -6.74 15.66 -13.01
N GLU A 145 -8.07 15.79 -12.99
CA GLU A 145 -8.72 17.10 -12.94
C GLU A 145 -8.41 17.84 -11.64
N ALA A 146 -8.43 17.15 -10.49
CA ALA A 146 -8.04 17.73 -9.22
C ALA A 146 -6.60 18.25 -9.23
N LYS A 147 -5.66 17.51 -9.86
CA LYS A 147 -4.27 17.96 -10.03
C LYS A 147 -4.17 19.23 -10.91
N LYS A 148 -5.01 19.35 -11.95
CA LYS A 148 -5.06 20.54 -12.80
C LYS A 148 -5.60 21.76 -12.05
N ARG A 149 -6.46 21.54 -11.04
CA ARG A 149 -7.05 22.59 -10.19
C ARG A 149 -6.22 22.90 -8.94
N ASP A 150 -5.00 22.36 -8.80
CA ASP A 150 -4.13 22.70 -7.66
C ASP A 150 -3.85 24.20 -7.65
N HIS A 151 -4.43 24.87 -6.66
CA HIS A 151 -4.34 26.34 -6.51
C HIS A 151 -2.90 26.83 -6.38
N ARG A 152 -1.98 26.01 -5.86
CA ARG A 152 -0.55 26.35 -5.76
C ARG A 152 0.12 26.39 -7.12
N LYS A 153 -0.26 25.45 -8.01
CA LYS A 153 0.24 25.42 -9.38
C LYS A 153 -0.34 26.59 -10.18
N ILE A 154 -1.66 26.71 -10.15
CA ILE A 154 -2.38 27.79 -10.85
C ILE A 154 -1.92 29.17 -10.35
N GLY A 155 -1.82 29.37 -9.03
CA GLY A 155 -1.38 30.63 -8.46
C GLY A 155 0.05 31.01 -8.86
N LYS A 156 0.95 30.03 -8.98
CA LYS A 156 2.30 30.26 -9.49
C LYS A 156 2.33 30.57 -10.99
N GLU A 157 1.56 29.82 -11.79
CA GLU A 157 1.46 30.03 -13.24
C GLU A 157 0.82 31.39 -13.60
N MET A 158 -0.15 31.83 -12.78
CA MET A 158 -0.83 33.11 -12.93
C MET A 158 -0.12 34.28 -12.19
N GLU A 159 1.04 34.02 -11.58
CA GLU A 159 1.81 35.00 -10.81
C GLU A 159 1.02 35.65 -9.68
N LEU A 160 0.01 34.94 -9.10
CA LEU A 160 -0.85 35.48 -8.04
C LEU A 160 -0.12 35.55 -6.69
N PHE A 161 0.94 34.78 -6.51
CA PHE A 161 1.82 34.82 -5.34
C PHE A 161 3.23 34.31 -5.68
N THR A 162 4.20 34.73 -4.88
CA THR A 162 5.57 34.23 -4.95
C THR A 162 6.01 33.69 -3.59
N PHE A 163 7.02 32.82 -3.57
CA PHE A 163 7.67 32.38 -2.35
C PHE A 163 8.99 33.12 -2.17
N SER A 164 9.13 33.86 -1.09
CA SER A 164 10.36 34.58 -0.79
C SER A 164 11.06 33.97 0.44
N GLN A 165 12.34 33.71 0.31
CA GLN A 165 13.16 33.26 1.45
C GLN A 165 13.25 34.28 2.58
N ARG A 166 12.97 35.57 2.31
CA ARG A 166 12.99 36.65 3.31
C ARG A 166 11.78 36.61 4.23
N VAL A 167 10.66 36.04 3.81
CA VAL A 167 9.41 35.98 4.57
C VAL A 167 9.27 34.66 5.35
N GLY A 168 10.00 33.64 4.96
CA GLY A 168 9.97 32.31 5.55
C GLY A 168 9.70 31.23 4.52
N ALA A 169 10.28 30.03 4.75
CA ALA A 169 10.10 28.92 3.84
C ALA A 169 8.64 28.46 3.82
N GLY A 170 8.03 28.53 2.65
CA GLY A 170 6.67 28.03 2.42
C GLY A 170 5.53 29.04 2.66
N LEU A 171 5.81 30.29 3.01
CA LEU A 171 4.79 31.34 3.07
C LEU A 171 4.66 32.04 1.71
N PRO A 172 3.45 32.08 1.10
CA PRO A 172 3.21 32.86 -0.12
C PRO A 172 3.14 34.36 0.19
N MET A 173 3.63 35.17 -0.73
CA MET A 173 3.49 36.63 -0.74
C MET A 173 2.57 37.07 -1.87
#